data_df6b48cf7da259aff0f74ac5ee62c4f3
#
_entry.id   df6b48cf7da259aff0f74ac5ee62c4f3
#
_cell.length_a   1.000
_cell.length_b   1.000
_cell.length_c   1.000
_cell.angle_alpha   90.00
_cell.angle_beta   90.00
_cell.angle_gamma   90.00
#
_symmetry.space_group_name_H-M   'P 1'
#
loop_
_entity.id
_entity.type
_entity.pdbx_description
1 polymer ?
#
loop_
_entity_poly.entity_id
_entity_poly.type
_entity_poly.pdbx_seq_one_letter_code
_entity_poly.pdbx_strand_id
1 'polypeptide(L)'
;FSRNFQCLNYHNEQAEGIFRNIYMAYVFGDNLYGRKLIKIPEPRFVVFYNGTDKMPEQSVLRLSDAYESKSEELDLELRIRFININPGYNEEMVEKSPTLYQYVKFVDVVRKYQQQIPFPEAVEKAIDECIKKGILAEFLRKNRAEVLRVSIFEYDEEKHMRMEREESRENGIAIGIVKTAQKYHAEKEQIINQISDELNVSHQEAETIYSEVEEYIKTSQEEK
;
A
#
# COMPACT_ATOMS: atom_id res chain seq x y z
N PHE A 1 -10.77 4.15 5.86
CA PHE A 1 -11.13 2.72 5.77
C PHE A 1 -10.41 2.03 4.60
N SER A 2 -10.31 2.66 3.41
CA SER A 2 -9.68 2.06 2.23
C SER A 2 -8.14 1.90 2.35
N ARG A 3 -7.44 2.77 3.10
CA ARG A 3 -5.97 2.73 3.26
C ARG A 3 -5.47 1.46 3.97
N ASN A 4 -6.21 0.99 4.99
CA ASN A 4 -5.85 -0.24 5.70
C ASN A 4 -6.11 -1.50 4.86
N PHE A 5 -7.10 -1.45 3.97
CA PHE A 5 -7.48 -2.58 3.13
C PHE A 5 -6.48 -2.84 2.01
N GLN A 6 -5.90 -1.79 1.42
CA GLN A 6 -4.89 -1.93 0.36
C GLN A 6 -3.53 -2.38 0.90
N CYS A 7 -3.14 -1.91 2.08
CA CYS A 7 -1.96 -2.43 2.78
C CYS A 7 -2.16 -3.91 3.15
N LEU A 8 -3.36 -4.31 3.56
CA LEU A 8 -3.73 -5.70 3.80
C LEU A 8 -3.74 -6.54 2.51
N ASN A 9 -4.19 -6.01 1.37
CA ASN A 9 -4.20 -6.75 0.11
C ASN A 9 -2.80 -7.00 -0.44
N TYR A 10 -1.92 -6.00 -0.46
CA TYR A 10 -0.53 -6.16 -0.91
C TYR A 10 0.25 -7.14 -0.03
N HIS A 11 0.07 -7.05 1.29
CA HIS A 11 0.72 -7.96 2.21
C HIS A 11 -0.01 -9.31 2.32
N ASN A 12 -1.29 -9.40 1.95
CA ASN A 12 -2.01 -10.67 1.85
C ASN A 12 -1.46 -11.53 0.70
N GLU A 13 -1.15 -10.98 -0.46
CA GLU A 13 -0.57 -11.77 -1.57
C GLU A 13 0.80 -12.32 -1.19
N GLN A 14 1.65 -11.54 -0.51
CA GLN A 14 2.94 -12.02 -0.01
C GLN A 14 2.77 -12.96 1.18
N ALA A 15 1.90 -12.64 2.15
CA ALA A 15 1.62 -13.51 3.29
C ALA A 15 0.92 -14.80 2.85
N GLU A 16 0.02 -14.74 1.87
CA GLU A 16 -0.63 -15.90 1.26
C GLU A 16 0.38 -16.76 0.50
N GLY A 17 1.32 -16.15 -0.22
CA GLY A 17 2.44 -16.86 -0.86
C GLY A 17 3.35 -17.56 0.15
N ILE A 18 3.72 -16.89 1.24
CA ILE A 18 4.53 -17.45 2.32
C ILE A 18 3.74 -18.53 3.07
N PHE A 19 2.48 -18.27 3.43
CA PHE A 19 1.62 -19.20 4.12
C PHE A 19 1.37 -20.45 3.25
N ARG A 20 1.06 -20.26 1.97
CA ARG A 20 0.91 -21.36 1.01
C ARG A 20 2.20 -22.16 0.86
N ASN A 21 3.36 -21.51 0.76
CA ASN A 21 4.64 -22.22 0.61
C ASN A 21 5.04 -22.95 1.89
N ILE A 22 4.86 -22.36 3.07
CA ILE A 22 5.11 -23.02 4.36
C ILE A 22 4.10 -24.15 4.56
N TYR A 23 2.81 -23.89 4.35
CA TYR A 23 1.75 -24.89 4.48
C TYR A 23 1.93 -26.04 3.50
N MET A 24 2.22 -25.74 2.22
CA MET A 24 2.47 -26.74 1.20
C MET A 24 3.74 -27.54 1.45
N ALA A 25 4.83 -26.92 1.90
CA ALA A 25 6.07 -27.60 2.23
C ALA A 25 5.92 -28.56 3.44
N TYR A 26 5.13 -28.18 4.43
CA TYR A 26 4.90 -29.01 5.62
C TYR A 26 3.74 -30.00 5.46
N VAL A 27 2.71 -29.68 4.69
CA VAL A 27 1.53 -30.54 4.48
C VAL A 27 1.75 -31.53 3.35
N PHE A 28 2.48 -31.17 2.29
CA PHE A 28 2.75 -32.03 1.12
C PHE A 28 4.15 -32.66 1.11
N GLY A 29 4.95 -32.50 2.19
CA GLY A 29 6.14 -33.31 2.38
C GLY A 29 5.77 -34.77 2.69
N ASP A 30 6.78 -35.66 2.76
CA ASP A 30 6.66 -37.11 2.92
C ASP A 30 5.77 -37.62 4.09
N ASN A 31 5.23 -36.71 4.90
CA ASN A 31 4.43 -37.01 6.09
C ASN A 31 2.90 -36.99 5.89
N LEU A 32 2.41 -36.80 4.66
CA LEU A 32 0.96 -36.72 4.36
C LEU A 32 0.19 -38.01 4.68
N TYR A 33 0.85 -39.13 4.75
CA TYR A 33 0.24 -40.47 5.01
C TYR A 33 0.34 -40.92 6.46
N GLY A 34 0.85 -40.05 7.35
CA GLY A 34 0.97 -40.37 8.78
C GLY A 34 -0.32 -40.11 9.54
N ARG A 35 -0.67 -41.01 10.50
CA ARG A 35 -1.80 -40.80 11.44
C ARG A 35 -1.51 -39.77 12.56
N LYS A 36 -0.33 -39.14 12.57
CA LYS A 36 0.08 -38.19 13.61
C LYS A 36 -0.11 -36.76 13.15
N LEU A 37 -0.65 -35.93 14.05
CA LEU A 37 -0.72 -34.49 13.84
C LEU A 37 0.70 -33.92 13.66
N ILE A 38 0.95 -33.27 12.52
CA ILE A 38 2.19 -32.56 12.25
C ILE A 38 2.18 -31.25 13.03
N LYS A 39 3.19 -31.00 13.84
CA LYS A 39 3.38 -29.73 14.54
C LYS A 39 4.16 -28.78 13.63
N ILE A 40 3.59 -27.61 13.35
CA ILE A 40 4.23 -26.54 12.61
C ILE A 40 4.61 -25.40 13.57
N PRO A 41 5.68 -24.62 13.28
CA PRO A 41 5.99 -23.41 14.03
C PRO A 41 4.84 -22.41 13.93
N GLU A 42 4.55 -21.68 15.02
CA GLU A 42 3.57 -20.61 15.02
C GLU A 42 4.02 -19.47 14.08
N PRO A 43 3.26 -19.13 13.02
CA PRO A 43 3.62 -18.02 12.14
C PRO A 43 3.39 -16.69 12.87
N ARG A 44 4.31 -15.72 12.65
CA ARG A 44 4.20 -14.36 13.16
C ARG A 44 4.33 -13.40 11.99
N PHE A 45 3.32 -12.57 11.79
CA PHE A 45 3.28 -11.58 10.73
C PHE A 45 3.64 -10.20 11.29
N VAL A 46 4.66 -9.58 10.68
CA VAL A 46 5.15 -8.26 11.08
C VAL A 46 5.36 -7.42 9.83
N VAL A 47 4.85 -6.20 9.85
CA VAL A 47 5.09 -5.17 8.84
C VAL A 47 5.96 -4.08 9.45
N PHE A 48 7.11 -3.83 8.87
CA PHE A 48 7.93 -2.67 9.17
C PHE A 48 7.55 -1.54 8.22
N TYR A 49 6.97 -0.46 8.78
CA TYR A 49 6.55 0.69 8.01
C TYR A 49 7.64 1.75 7.99
N ASN A 50 8.02 2.15 6.79
CA ASN A 50 8.95 3.24 6.53
C ASN A 50 8.40 4.26 5.50
N GLY A 51 7.09 4.27 5.26
CA GLY A 51 6.45 5.23 4.36
C GLY A 51 6.46 6.67 4.86
N THR A 52 5.93 7.60 4.05
CA THR A 52 5.92 9.03 4.35
C THR A 52 4.65 9.50 5.07
N ASP A 53 3.59 8.71 5.06
CA ASP A 53 2.33 9.04 5.73
C ASP A 53 2.50 9.01 7.26
N LYS A 54 1.75 9.87 7.94
CA LYS A 54 1.74 9.88 9.40
C LYS A 54 1.00 8.64 9.92
N MET A 55 1.74 7.70 10.46
CA MET A 55 1.23 6.44 10.99
C MET A 55 1.54 6.32 12.48
N PRO A 56 0.74 5.54 13.26
CA PRO A 56 1.02 5.28 14.66
C PRO A 56 2.36 4.57 14.82
N GLU A 57 2.94 4.67 16.00
CA GLU A 57 4.20 4.00 16.33
C GLU A 57 4.09 2.47 16.19
N GLN A 58 3.01 1.90 16.73
CA GLN A 58 2.68 0.48 16.60
C GLN A 58 1.16 0.31 16.53
N SER A 59 0.72 -0.71 15.80
CA SER A 59 -0.67 -1.14 15.78
C SER A 59 -0.78 -2.62 15.45
N VAL A 60 -1.99 -3.17 15.61
CA VAL A 60 -2.31 -4.54 15.19
C VAL A 60 -3.42 -4.43 14.16
N LEU A 61 -3.13 -4.88 12.94
CA LEU A 61 -4.11 -5.02 11.89
C LEU A 61 -4.76 -6.41 12.02
N ARG A 62 -6.07 -6.48 11.90
CA ARG A 62 -6.86 -7.70 12.01
C ARG A 62 -7.66 -7.92 10.73
N LEU A 63 -7.67 -9.14 10.26
CA LEU A 63 -8.49 -9.51 9.09
C LEU A 63 -9.98 -9.28 9.39
N SER A 64 -10.41 -9.56 10.62
CA SER A 64 -11.80 -9.33 11.06
C SER A 64 -12.24 -7.88 11.03
N ASP A 65 -11.34 -6.90 10.95
CA ASP A 65 -11.71 -5.49 10.80
C ASP A 65 -12.24 -5.17 9.39
N ALA A 66 -12.00 -6.05 8.41
CA ALA A 66 -12.49 -5.97 7.04
C ALA A 66 -13.77 -6.77 6.78
N TYR A 67 -14.25 -7.56 7.74
CA TYR A 67 -15.47 -8.36 7.56
C TYR A 67 -16.73 -7.46 7.57
N GLU A 68 -17.64 -7.71 6.64
CA GLU A 68 -18.92 -7.00 6.57
C GLU A 68 -19.79 -7.24 7.80
N SER A 69 -19.73 -8.46 8.36
CA SER A 69 -20.42 -8.84 9.60
C SER A 69 -19.43 -9.48 10.56
N LYS A 70 -19.57 -9.18 11.87
CA LYS A 70 -18.74 -9.77 12.92
C LYS A 70 -19.56 -10.80 13.69
N SER A 71 -19.14 -12.07 13.64
CA SER A 71 -19.62 -13.12 14.55
C SER A 71 -18.83 -13.11 15.86
N GLU A 72 -19.39 -13.68 16.92
CA GLU A 72 -18.68 -13.82 18.21
C GLU A 72 -17.49 -14.78 18.09
N GLU A 73 -17.60 -15.81 17.24
CA GLU A 73 -16.56 -16.76 16.94
C GLU A 73 -16.16 -16.61 15.45
N LEU A 74 -14.86 -16.46 15.22
CA LEU A 74 -14.27 -16.32 13.89
C LEU A 74 -13.57 -17.62 13.51
N ASP A 75 -13.95 -18.22 12.39
CA ASP A 75 -13.27 -19.39 11.83
C ASP A 75 -11.87 -19.06 11.30
N LEU A 76 -11.67 -17.81 10.85
CA LEU A 76 -10.39 -17.30 10.35
C LEU A 76 -10.07 -15.92 10.92
N GLU A 77 -8.90 -15.78 11.50
CA GLU A 77 -8.33 -14.50 11.95
C GLU A 77 -6.86 -14.43 11.60
N LEU A 78 -6.45 -13.35 10.95
CA LEU A 78 -5.06 -12.99 10.73
C LEU A 78 -4.74 -11.71 11.52
N ARG A 79 -3.64 -11.74 12.28
CA ARG A 79 -3.15 -10.58 13.04
C ARG A 79 -1.77 -10.21 12.54
N ILE A 80 -1.61 -8.97 12.11
CA ILE A 80 -0.35 -8.43 11.62
C ILE A 80 0.11 -7.33 12.59
N ARG A 81 1.34 -7.45 13.11
CA ARG A 81 1.96 -6.38 13.89
C ARG A 81 2.52 -5.33 12.94
N PHE A 82 1.97 -4.13 13.02
CA PHE A 82 2.48 -2.98 12.30
C PHE A 82 3.44 -2.21 13.20
N ILE A 83 4.65 -1.96 12.72
CA ILE A 83 5.73 -1.31 13.47
C ILE A 83 6.31 -0.19 12.60
N ASN A 84 6.14 1.05 13.02
CA ASN A 84 6.73 2.21 12.35
C ASN A 84 8.22 2.29 12.70
N ILE A 85 9.09 2.22 11.67
CA ILE A 85 10.55 2.28 11.82
C ILE A 85 11.15 3.58 11.30
N ASN A 86 10.31 4.60 11.01
CA ASN A 86 10.82 5.92 10.68
C ASN A 86 11.57 6.53 11.86
N PRO A 87 12.49 7.49 11.62
CA PRO A 87 13.16 8.24 12.68
C PRO A 87 12.16 8.82 13.69
N GLY A 88 12.45 8.68 14.98
CA GLY A 88 11.56 9.10 16.07
C GLY A 88 10.56 8.04 16.54
N TYR A 89 10.53 6.85 15.89
CA TYR A 89 9.63 5.74 16.25
C TYR A 89 10.43 4.47 16.52
N ASN A 90 10.07 3.73 17.59
CA ASN A 90 10.66 2.42 17.94
C ASN A 90 12.20 2.38 17.90
N GLU A 91 12.87 3.48 18.22
CA GLU A 91 14.33 3.63 18.10
C GLU A 91 15.09 2.55 18.84
N GLU A 92 14.70 2.25 20.08
CA GLU A 92 15.33 1.20 20.89
C GLU A 92 15.29 -0.18 20.22
N MET A 93 14.18 -0.51 19.53
CA MET A 93 14.04 -1.76 18.82
C MET A 93 14.88 -1.77 17.53
N VAL A 94 14.89 -0.65 16.80
CA VAL A 94 15.70 -0.49 15.59
C VAL A 94 17.17 -0.61 15.90
N GLU A 95 17.67 0.03 16.96
CA GLU A 95 19.07 -0.02 17.39
C GLU A 95 19.51 -1.41 17.86
N LYS A 96 18.62 -2.19 18.47
CA LYS A 96 18.90 -3.58 18.87
C LYS A 96 19.09 -4.53 17.68
N SER A 97 18.65 -4.14 16.48
CA SER A 97 18.82 -4.93 15.25
C SER A 97 19.78 -4.23 14.29
N PRO A 98 21.06 -4.62 14.23
CA PRO A 98 22.03 -3.96 13.35
C PRO A 98 21.60 -3.90 11.88
N THR A 99 20.97 -4.97 11.39
CA THR A 99 20.47 -5.02 10.01
C THR A 99 19.33 -4.03 9.79
N LEU A 100 18.36 -3.97 10.71
CA LEU A 100 17.23 -3.04 10.61
C LEU A 100 17.70 -1.58 10.72
N TYR A 101 18.64 -1.31 11.62
CA TYR A 101 19.25 0.02 11.75
C TYR A 101 19.94 0.46 10.46
N GLN A 102 20.74 -0.43 9.84
CA GLN A 102 21.40 -0.13 8.58
C GLN A 102 20.40 0.04 7.43
N TYR A 103 19.31 -0.72 7.42
CA TYR A 103 18.22 -0.56 6.45
C TYR A 103 17.55 0.83 6.57
N VAL A 104 17.20 1.26 7.78
CA VAL A 104 16.65 2.62 8.01
C VAL A 104 17.61 3.68 7.48
N LYS A 105 18.91 3.55 7.77
CA LYS A 105 19.93 4.47 7.24
C LYS A 105 20.03 4.47 5.72
N PHE A 106 19.92 3.32 5.08
CA PHE A 106 19.88 3.22 3.61
C PHE A 106 18.67 3.98 3.04
N VAL A 107 17.48 3.76 3.60
CA VAL A 107 16.25 4.46 3.17
C VAL A 107 16.38 5.97 3.34
N ASP A 108 16.97 6.45 4.44
CA ASP A 108 17.20 7.89 4.66
C ASP A 108 18.11 8.49 3.58
N VAL A 109 19.15 7.76 3.15
CA VAL A 109 20.04 8.21 2.08
C VAL A 109 19.30 8.25 0.74
N VAL A 110 18.47 7.24 0.42
CA VAL A 110 17.63 7.25 -0.79
C VAL A 110 16.71 8.48 -0.80
N ARG A 111 15.97 8.74 0.29
CA ARG A 111 15.07 9.88 0.42
C ARG A 111 15.77 11.22 0.24
N LYS A 112 16.98 11.35 0.80
CA LYS A 112 17.79 12.56 0.63
C LYS A 112 18.14 12.83 -0.83
N TYR A 113 18.53 11.81 -1.58
CA TYR A 113 18.80 11.96 -3.01
C TYR A 113 17.53 12.19 -3.82
N GLN A 114 16.41 11.52 -3.48
CA GLN A 114 15.13 11.66 -4.17
C GLN A 114 14.56 13.10 -4.17
N GLN A 115 14.97 13.92 -3.20
CA GLN A 115 14.61 15.35 -3.17
C GLN A 115 15.25 16.17 -4.30
N GLN A 116 16.30 15.65 -4.94
CA GLN A 116 17.14 16.40 -5.90
C GLN A 116 17.18 15.75 -7.29
N ILE A 117 16.97 14.45 -7.37
CA ILE A 117 17.10 13.66 -8.61
C ILE A 117 16.00 12.60 -8.69
N PRO A 118 15.71 12.07 -9.90
CA PRO A 118 14.73 11.01 -10.09
C PRO A 118 15.03 9.77 -9.24
N PHE A 119 13.97 9.07 -8.83
CA PHE A 119 14.07 7.96 -7.89
C PHE A 119 15.04 6.85 -8.31
N PRO A 120 15.08 6.36 -9.56
CA PRO A 120 16.03 5.32 -9.97
C PRO A 120 17.50 5.74 -9.76
N GLU A 121 17.84 6.98 -10.10
CA GLU A 121 19.18 7.54 -9.91
C GLU A 121 19.48 7.77 -8.42
N ALA A 122 18.45 8.14 -7.63
CA ALA A 122 18.58 8.31 -6.19
C ALA A 122 18.95 7.00 -5.49
N VAL A 123 18.28 5.90 -5.86
CA VAL A 123 18.58 4.55 -5.34
C VAL A 123 20.00 4.15 -5.72
N GLU A 124 20.41 4.36 -6.96
CA GLU A 124 21.76 4.01 -7.42
C GLU A 124 22.86 4.76 -6.65
N LYS A 125 22.71 6.07 -6.50
CA LYS A 125 23.65 6.89 -5.70
C LYS A 125 23.64 6.50 -4.22
N ALA A 126 22.49 6.19 -3.67
CA ALA A 126 22.37 5.74 -2.28
C ALA A 126 23.09 4.41 -2.05
N ILE A 127 22.98 3.47 -2.99
CA ILE A 127 23.72 2.20 -2.93
C ILE A 127 25.23 2.47 -2.90
N ASP A 128 25.73 3.33 -3.79
CA ASP A 128 27.16 3.64 -3.85
C ASP A 128 27.68 4.34 -2.59
N GLU A 129 26.91 5.29 -2.06
CA GLU A 129 27.24 5.97 -0.80
C GLU A 129 27.22 5.01 0.38
N CYS A 130 26.19 4.18 0.51
CA CYS A 130 26.04 3.23 1.60
C CYS A 130 27.15 2.17 1.57
N ILE A 131 27.53 1.67 0.40
CA ILE A 131 28.67 0.76 0.25
C ILE A 131 29.97 1.41 0.75
N LYS A 132 30.21 2.68 0.41
CA LYS A 132 31.41 3.43 0.86
C LYS A 132 31.41 3.64 2.36
N LYS A 133 30.23 3.86 2.97
CA LYS A 133 30.07 4.08 4.42
C LYS A 133 29.96 2.80 5.23
N GLY A 134 29.98 1.63 4.61
CA GLY A 134 29.84 0.35 5.31
C GLY A 134 28.40 0.01 5.72
N ILE A 135 27.39 0.76 5.23
CA ILE A 135 25.98 0.53 5.52
C ILE A 135 25.45 -0.54 4.56
N LEU A 136 25.02 -1.68 5.08
CA LEU A 136 24.59 -2.86 4.29
C LEU A 136 25.58 -3.22 3.15
N ALA A 137 26.86 -2.88 3.30
CA ALA A 137 27.81 -2.86 2.19
C ALA A 137 27.98 -4.20 1.50
N GLU A 138 28.06 -5.30 2.24
CA GLU A 138 28.17 -6.65 1.68
C GLU A 138 26.89 -7.05 0.92
N PHE A 139 25.73 -6.81 1.53
CA PHE A 139 24.43 -7.10 0.94
C PHE A 139 24.23 -6.30 -0.36
N LEU A 140 24.47 -4.99 -0.32
CA LEU A 140 24.31 -4.09 -1.48
C LEU A 140 25.27 -4.41 -2.63
N ARG A 141 26.52 -4.82 -2.34
CA ARG A 141 27.43 -5.29 -3.39
C ARG A 141 26.93 -6.55 -4.08
N LYS A 142 26.47 -7.51 -3.28
CA LYS A 142 26.03 -8.81 -3.80
C LYS A 142 24.70 -8.71 -4.56
N ASN A 143 23.77 -7.88 -4.10
CA ASN A 143 22.40 -7.84 -4.58
C ASN A 143 22.04 -6.51 -5.30
N ARG A 144 23.05 -5.74 -5.77
CA ARG A 144 22.85 -4.40 -6.36
C ARG A 144 21.73 -4.36 -7.40
N ALA A 145 21.78 -5.25 -8.38
CA ALA A 145 20.83 -5.27 -9.48
C ALA A 145 19.39 -5.61 -9.01
N GLU A 146 19.28 -6.49 -8.04
CA GLU A 146 17.98 -6.86 -7.46
C GLU A 146 17.40 -5.73 -6.63
N VAL A 147 18.19 -5.08 -5.78
CA VAL A 147 17.77 -3.92 -5.00
C VAL A 147 17.27 -2.80 -5.90
N LEU A 148 18.00 -2.48 -6.98
CA LEU A 148 17.55 -1.49 -7.97
C LEU A 148 16.22 -1.89 -8.61
N ARG A 149 16.11 -3.13 -9.08
CA ARG A 149 14.90 -3.62 -9.75
C ARG A 149 13.68 -3.59 -8.83
N VAL A 150 13.80 -4.11 -7.61
CA VAL A 150 12.70 -4.17 -6.65
C VAL A 150 12.30 -2.76 -6.21
N SER A 151 13.27 -1.88 -5.90
CA SER A 151 12.98 -0.51 -5.50
C SER A 151 12.24 0.28 -6.59
N ILE A 152 12.64 0.13 -7.86
CA ILE A 152 11.99 0.80 -8.98
C ILE A 152 10.58 0.26 -9.17
N PHE A 153 10.39 -1.05 -9.11
CA PHE A 153 9.08 -1.69 -9.24
C PHE A 153 8.12 -1.21 -8.15
N GLU A 154 8.54 -1.24 -6.88
CA GLU A 154 7.72 -0.78 -5.75
C GLU A 154 7.38 0.73 -5.88
N TYR A 155 8.30 1.55 -6.36
CA TYR A 155 8.07 2.97 -6.59
C TYR A 155 7.03 3.22 -7.69
N ASP A 156 7.13 2.51 -8.80
CA ASP A 156 6.20 2.64 -9.93
C ASP A 156 4.80 2.15 -9.54
N GLU A 157 4.70 1.06 -8.77
CA GLU A 157 3.45 0.55 -8.24
C GLU A 157 2.82 1.53 -7.23
N GLU A 158 3.59 2.09 -6.31
CA GLU A 158 3.11 3.10 -5.36
C GLU A 158 2.65 4.38 -6.07
N LYS A 159 3.36 4.78 -7.12
CA LYS A 159 2.97 5.92 -7.96
C LYS A 159 1.67 5.62 -8.70
N HIS A 160 1.54 4.45 -9.30
CA HIS A 160 0.33 4.02 -10.00
C HIS A 160 -0.88 3.98 -9.06
N MET A 161 -0.73 3.37 -7.89
CA MET A 161 -1.78 3.35 -6.87
C MET A 161 -2.16 4.74 -6.35
N ARG A 162 -1.22 5.68 -6.28
CA ARG A 162 -1.54 7.07 -5.93
C ARG A 162 -2.38 7.75 -7.00
N MET A 163 -2.01 7.56 -8.27
CA MET A 163 -2.77 8.09 -9.41
C MET A 163 -4.20 7.51 -9.44
N GLU A 164 -4.34 6.21 -9.30
CA GLU A 164 -5.67 5.56 -9.23
C GLU A 164 -6.53 6.06 -8.05
N ARG A 165 -5.91 6.32 -6.90
CA ARG A 165 -6.63 6.88 -5.74
C ARG A 165 -7.08 8.31 -5.96
N GLU A 166 -6.25 9.11 -6.60
CA GLU A 166 -6.56 10.50 -6.92
C GLU A 166 -7.71 10.55 -7.91
N GLU A 167 -7.64 9.77 -8.98
CA GLU A 167 -8.71 9.60 -9.96
C GLU A 167 -10.01 9.09 -9.34
N SER A 168 -9.94 8.06 -8.48
CA SER A 168 -11.12 7.53 -7.78
C SER A 168 -11.74 8.56 -6.82
N ARG A 169 -10.93 9.43 -6.20
CA ARG A 169 -11.41 10.51 -5.35
C ARG A 169 -12.11 11.59 -6.17
N GLU A 170 -11.51 12.00 -7.27
CA GLU A 170 -12.07 13.01 -8.19
C GLU A 170 -13.39 12.54 -8.77
N ASN A 171 -13.45 11.28 -9.24
CA ASN A 171 -14.69 10.64 -9.69
C ASN A 171 -15.76 10.60 -8.60
N GLY A 172 -15.38 10.28 -7.35
CA GLY A 172 -16.30 10.28 -6.21
C GLY A 172 -16.89 11.67 -5.92
N ILE A 173 -16.08 12.73 -6.03
CA ILE A 173 -16.51 14.12 -5.87
C ILE A 173 -17.47 14.49 -7.00
N ALA A 174 -17.11 14.22 -8.26
CA ALA A 174 -17.94 14.52 -9.42
C ALA A 174 -19.31 13.82 -9.36
N ILE A 175 -19.33 12.51 -9.00
CA ILE A 175 -20.58 11.75 -8.80
C ILE A 175 -21.44 12.40 -7.70
N GLY A 176 -20.83 12.83 -6.60
CA GLY A 176 -21.51 13.51 -5.49
C GLY A 176 -22.15 14.83 -5.94
N ILE A 177 -21.43 15.64 -6.69
CA ILE A 177 -21.92 16.91 -7.25
C ILE A 177 -23.09 16.66 -8.18
N VAL A 178 -22.94 15.78 -9.19
CA VAL A 178 -23.98 15.51 -10.18
C VAL A 178 -25.26 14.94 -9.51
N LYS A 179 -25.13 13.96 -8.63
CA LYS A 179 -26.28 13.37 -7.90
C LYS A 179 -27.00 14.41 -7.05
N THR A 180 -26.26 15.26 -6.35
CA THR A 180 -26.83 16.32 -5.51
C THR A 180 -27.55 17.37 -6.38
N ALA A 181 -26.92 17.81 -7.45
CA ALA A 181 -27.46 18.78 -8.36
C ALA A 181 -28.72 18.31 -9.08
N GLN A 182 -28.76 17.04 -9.52
CA GLN A 182 -29.96 16.41 -10.07
C GLN A 182 -31.13 16.40 -9.08
N LYS A 183 -30.88 16.14 -7.80
CA LYS A 183 -31.90 16.20 -6.75
C LYS A 183 -32.51 17.58 -6.58
N TYR A 184 -31.75 18.64 -6.82
CA TYR A 184 -32.19 20.04 -6.69
C TYR A 184 -32.51 20.69 -8.03
N HIS A 185 -32.56 19.92 -9.13
CA HIS A 185 -32.87 20.40 -10.48
C HIS A 185 -31.98 21.55 -10.97
N ALA A 186 -30.69 21.50 -10.63
CA ALA A 186 -29.72 22.49 -11.08
C ALA A 186 -29.49 22.39 -12.60
N GLU A 187 -29.18 23.51 -13.24
CA GLU A 187 -28.88 23.56 -14.67
C GLU A 187 -27.50 22.92 -14.96
N LYS A 188 -27.36 22.25 -16.12
CA LYS A 188 -26.13 21.58 -16.55
C LYS A 188 -24.88 22.47 -16.39
N GLU A 189 -24.98 23.72 -16.81
CA GLU A 189 -23.88 24.68 -16.78
C GLU A 189 -23.41 24.98 -15.33
N GLN A 190 -24.34 25.03 -14.38
CA GLN A 190 -24.01 25.22 -12.96
C GLN A 190 -23.25 24.02 -12.40
N ILE A 191 -23.60 22.80 -12.84
CA ILE A 191 -22.95 21.56 -12.40
C ILE A 191 -21.53 21.51 -12.95
N ILE A 192 -21.35 21.85 -14.24
CA ILE A 192 -20.02 21.88 -14.87
C ILE A 192 -19.10 22.89 -14.19
N ASN A 193 -19.62 24.09 -13.90
CA ASN A 193 -18.84 25.10 -13.20
C ASN A 193 -18.46 24.62 -11.78
N GLN A 194 -19.36 23.98 -11.06
CA GLN A 194 -19.06 23.44 -9.74
C GLN A 194 -18.01 22.31 -9.80
N ILE A 195 -18.06 21.43 -10.81
CA ILE A 195 -17.01 20.40 -11.03
C ILE A 195 -15.67 21.09 -11.32
N SER A 196 -15.65 22.11 -12.20
CA SER A 196 -14.45 22.87 -12.53
C SER A 196 -13.80 23.48 -11.29
N ASP A 197 -14.61 24.11 -10.42
CA ASP A 197 -14.12 24.77 -9.20
C ASP A 197 -13.61 23.77 -8.16
N GLU A 198 -14.36 22.67 -7.89
CA GLU A 198 -14.02 21.71 -6.84
C GLU A 198 -12.84 20.81 -7.22
N LEU A 199 -12.69 20.47 -8.50
CA LEU A 199 -11.58 19.65 -8.99
C LEU A 199 -10.42 20.49 -9.54
N ASN A 200 -10.57 21.80 -9.63
CA ASN A 200 -9.59 22.73 -10.18
C ASN A 200 -9.14 22.34 -11.61
N VAL A 201 -10.10 21.96 -12.44
CA VAL A 201 -9.90 21.56 -13.84
C VAL A 201 -10.46 22.62 -14.79
N SER A 202 -10.06 22.58 -16.06
CA SER A 202 -10.64 23.46 -17.07
C SER A 202 -12.12 23.18 -17.30
N HIS A 203 -12.88 24.19 -17.76
CA HIS A 203 -14.30 24.01 -18.09
C HIS A 203 -14.54 22.89 -19.10
N GLN A 204 -13.65 22.70 -20.07
CA GLN A 204 -13.74 21.64 -21.07
C GLN A 204 -13.55 20.23 -20.46
N GLU A 205 -12.62 20.10 -19.53
CA GLU A 205 -12.42 18.86 -18.78
C GLU A 205 -13.61 18.58 -17.85
N ALA A 206 -14.14 19.59 -17.17
CA ALA A 206 -15.33 19.47 -16.33
C ALA A 206 -16.57 19.03 -17.12
N GLU A 207 -16.73 19.48 -18.38
CA GLU A 207 -17.79 19.03 -19.27
C GLU A 207 -17.64 17.55 -19.66
N THR A 208 -16.41 17.10 -19.89
CA THR A 208 -16.11 15.69 -20.17
C THR A 208 -16.46 14.83 -18.94
N ILE A 209 -15.96 15.21 -17.75
CA ILE A 209 -16.23 14.52 -16.49
C ILE A 209 -17.75 14.47 -16.21
N TYR A 210 -18.48 15.56 -16.42
CA TYR A 210 -19.93 15.58 -16.27
C TYR A 210 -20.61 14.52 -17.15
N SER A 211 -20.20 14.43 -18.42
CA SER A 211 -20.80 13.52 -19.40
C SER A 211 -20.55 12.06 -19.03
N GLU A 212 -19.35 11.73 -18.60
CA GLU A 212 -18.95 10.38 -18.15
C GLU A 212 -19.71 9.96 -16.87
N VAL A 213 -19.82 10.87 -15.91
CA VAL A 213 -20.56 10.63 -14.67
C VAL A 213 -22.06 10.48 -14.91
N GLU A 214 -22.64 11.28 -15.82
CA GLU A 214 -24.06 11.17 -16.17
C GLU A 214 -24.35 9.81 -16.82
N GLU A 215 -23.48 9.32 -17.71
CA GLU A 215 -23.59 8.00 -18.33
C GLU A 215 -23.48 6.89 -17.28
N TYR A 216 -22.48 6.97 -16.39
CA TYR A 216 -22.30 6.02 -15.29
C TYR A 216 -23.53 5.93 -14.38
N ILE A 217 -24.13 7.09 -14.03
CA ILE A 217 -25.32 7.11 -13.16
C ILE A 217 -26.53 6.46 -13.87
N LYS A 218 -26.71 6.68 -15.17
CA LYS A 218 -27.78 6.07 -15.97
C LYS A 218 -27.62 4.55 -16.01
N THR A 219 -26.46 4.07 -16.34
CA THR A 219 -26.15 2.61 -16.43
C THR A 219 -26.35 1.92 -15.07
N SER A 220 -25.90 2.55 -13.98
CA SER A 220 -26.07 2.01 -12.62
C SER A 220 -27.51 1.97 -12.10
N GLN A 221 -28.46 2.67 -12.76
CA GLN A 221 -29.89 2.64 -12.44
C GLN A 221 -30.63 1.58 -13.23
N GLU A 222 -30.12 1.18 -14.39
CA GLU A 222 -30.71 0.14 -15.26
C GLU A 222 -30.41 -1.29 -14.76
N GLU A 223 -29.37 -1.47 -13.94
CA GLU A 223 -28.98 -2.77 -13.37
C GLU A 223 -29.67 -3.11 -12.03
N LYS A 224 -30.57 -2.25 -11.53
CA LYS A 224 -31.33 -2.46 -10.29
C LYS A 224 -32.80 -2.74 -10.56
#